data_857253a6e0dcc6966a93f385a88dfe43
#
_entry.id   857253a6e0dcc6966a93f385a88dfe43
#
_cell.length_a   1.000
_cell.length_b   1.000
_cell.length_c   1.000
_cell.angle_alpha   90.00
_cell.angle_beta   90.00
_cell.angle_gamma   90.00
#
_symmetry.space_group_name_H-M   'P 1'
#
loop_
_entity.id
_entity.type
_entity.pdbx_description
1 polymer ?
#
loop_
_entity_poly.entity_id
_entity_poly.type
_entity_poly.pdbx_seq_one_letter_code
_entity_poly.pdbx_strand_id
1 'polypeptide(L)'
;MGLGGMDTLLEKRNCKVGSCGSAAVTSLDRKALCLNHFLQRCYERLERLDPRGRKFTAEPVDLASMRAFIEECSRKALDVSLQSKNLSNLQRGRLLDILLWAGELFLLLRIPRLTLAQSIASSEDHFAARAAS
;
A
#
# COMPACT_ATOMS: atom_id res chain seq x y z
N MET A 1 -9.54 -29.12 -12.16
CA MET A 1 -9.34 -29.21 -10.94
C MET A 1 -8.26 -28.38 -10.44
N GLY A 2 -7.13 -28.29 -11.01
CA GLY A 2 -6.04 -27.54 -10.50
C GLY A 2 -6.39 -26.12 -10.18
N LEU A 3 -7.09 -25.45 -11.07
CA LEU A 3 -7.40 -24.07 -10.86
C LEU A 3 -8.34 -23.88 -9.71
N GLY A 4 -9.36 -24.70 -9.66
CA GLY A 4 -10.29 -24.61 -8.56
C GLY A 4 -9.59 -24.94 -7.25
N GLY A 5 -8.66 -25.86 -7.29
CA GLY A 5 -7.93 -26.21 -6.11
C GLY A 5 -7.09 -25.08 -5.59
N MET A 6 -6.48 -24.30 -6.47
CA MET A 6 -5.65 -23.18 -6.03
C MET A 6 -6.50 -22.09 -5.40
N ASP A 7 -7.63 -21.77 -6.01
CA ASP A 7 -8.50 -20.78 -5.44
C ASP A 7 -9.00 -21.23 -4.08
N THR A 8 -9.34 -22.49 -3.98
CA THR A 8 -9.82 -23.04 -2.73
C THR A 8 -8.75 -22.98 -1.66
N LEU A 9 -7.51 -23.27 -2.04
CA LEU A 9 -6.43 -23.18 -1.08
C LEU A 9 -6.22 -21.78 -0.59
N LEU A 10 -6.32 -20.79 -1.46
CA LEU A 10 -6.15 -19.40 -1.05
C LEU A 10 -7.27 -19.03 -0.10
N GLU A 11 -8.48 -19.39 -0.41
CA GLU A 11 -9.61 -19.06 0.43
C GLU A 11 -9.53 -19.71 1.79
N LYS A 12 -8.92 -20.87 1.86
CA LYS A 12 -8.82 -21.58 3.12
C LYS A 12 -7.58 -21.23 3.91
N ARG A 13 -6.74 -20.36 3.36
CA ARG A 13 -5.55 -19.98 4.11
C ARG A 13 -5.93 -19.13 5.28
N ASN A 14 -5.17 -19.30 6.33
CA ASN A 14 -5.34 -18.49 7.51
C ASN A 14 -4.32 -17.37 7.51
N CYS A 15 -4.65 -16.32 8.23
CA CYS A 15 -3.76 -15.19 8.40
C CYS A 15 -2.44 -15.67 8.98
N LYS A 16 -1.34 -15.19 8.42
CA LYS A 16 0.00 -15.62 8.83
C LYS A 16 0.61 -14.75 9.91
N VAL A 17 -0.15 -13.83 10.46
CA VAL A 17 0.38 -12.96 11.49
C VAL A 17 0.28 -13.67 12.83
N GLY A 18 1.41 -14.04 13.40
CA GLY A 18 1.44 -14.70 14.69
C GLY A 18 0.50 -15.87 14.78
N SER A 19 -0.29 -15.91 15.82
CA SER A 19 -1.26 -16.98 16.03
C SER A 19 -2.67 -16.53 15.68
N CYS A 20 -2.82 -15.58 14.77
CA CYS A 20 -4.14 -15.03 14.44
C CYS A 20 -5.13 -16.10 14.02
N GLY A 21 -4.77 -16.91 13.04
CA GLY A 21 -5.63 -18.00 12.62
C GLY A 21 -6.93 -17.61 11.92
N SER A 22 -7.22 -16.32 11.80
CA SER A 22 -8.44 -15.89 11.12
C SER A 22 -8.33 -16.16 9.63
N ALA A 23 -9.45 -16.32 8.96
CA ALA A 23 -9.46 -16.58 7.53
C ALA A 23 -8.84 -15.42 6.79
N ALA A 24 -7.97 -15.72 5.84
CA ALA A 24 -7.34 -14.70 5.04
C ALA A 24 -8.29 -14.22 3.96
N VAL A 25 -8.30 -12.91 3.72
CA VAL A 25 -9.10 -12.34 2.65
C VAL A 25 -8.27 -11.96 1.45
N THR A 26 -6.96 -11.82 1.66
CA THR A 26 -6.06 -11.46 0.56
C THR A 26 -4.63 -11.80 0.99
N SER A 27 -3.68 -11.49 0.14
CA SER A 27 -2.28 -11.63 0.48
C SER A 27 -1.58 -10.32 0.22
N LEU A 28 -0.52 -10.06 0.96
CA LEU A 28 0.29 -8.88 0.75
C LEU A 28 1.72 -9.31 0.98
N ASP A 29 2.60 -8.99 0.05
CA ASP A 29 4.00 -9.36 0.16
C ASP A 29 4.11 -10.88 0.35
N ARG A 30 3.26 -11.62 -0.36
CA ARG A 30 3.23 -13.08 -0.37
C ARG A 30 2.76 -13.72 0.93
N LYS A 31 2.20 -12.93 1.84
CA LYS A 31 1.67 -13.47 3.07
C LYS A 31 0.17 -13.35 3.09
N ALA A 32 -0.51 -14.42 3.42
CA ALA A 32 -1.96 -14.41 3.54
C ALA A 32 -2.35 -13.64 4.80
N LEU A 33 -3.30 -12.73 4.69
CA LEU A 33 -3.68 -11.86 5.79
C LEU A 33 -5.20 -11.77 5.90
N CYS A 34 -5.68 -11.74 7.13
CA CYS A 34 -7.09 -11.43 7.36
C CYS A 34 -7.28 -9.94 7.12
N LEU A 35 -8.52 -9.50 7.10
CA LEU A 35 -8.81 -8.11 6.77
C LEU A 35 -8.13 -7.15 7.74
N ASN A 36 -8.24 -7.41 9.02
CA ASN A 36 -7.65 -6.50 10.01
C ASN A 36 -6.14 -6.41 9.90
N HIS A 37 -5.47 -7.53 9.69
CA HIS A 37 -4.02 -7.51 9.55
C HIS A 37 -3.58 -6.95 8.21
N PHE A 38 -4.40 -7.13 7.18
CA PHE A 38 -4.12 -6.50 5.91
C PHE A 38 -4.16 -4.98 6.06
N LEU A 39 -5.20 -4.46 6.70
CA LEU A 39 -5.31 -3.02 6.92
C LEU A 39 -4.14 -2.50 7.74
N GLN A 40 -3.81 -3.20 8.81
CA GLN A 40 -2.71 -2.80 9.66
C GLN A 40 -1.39 -2.77 8.91
N ARG A 41 -1.13 -3.80 8.13
CA ARG A 41 0.12 -3.89 7.38
C ARG A 41 0.22 -2.79 6.34
N CYS A 42 -0.87 -2.48 5.67
CA CYS A 42 -0.88 -1.40 4.70
C CYS A 42 -0.57 -0.07 5.37
N TYR A 43 -1.22 0.21 6.50
CA TYR A 43 -0.98 1.46 7.19
C TYR A 43 0.47 1.57 7.65
N GLU A 44 1.00 0.50 8.23
CA GLU A 44 2.38 0.51 8.71
C GLU A 44 3.37 0.78 7.59
N ARG A 45 3.17 0.11 6.46
CA ARG A 45 4.10 0.28 5.36
C ARG A 45 3.97 1.64 4.71
N LEU A 46 2.74 2.10 4.52
CA LEU A 46 2.53 3.40 3.90
C LEU A 46 3.09 4.50 4.79
N GLU A 47 2.98 4.35 6.11
CA GLU A 47 3.56 5.33 7.02
C GLU A 47 5.07 5.42 6.86
N ARG A 48 5.72 4.29 6.67
CA ARG A 48 7.16 4.28 6.50
C ARG A 48 7.59 4.82 5.14
N LEU A 49 6.73 4.69 4.15
CA LEU A 49 7.05 5.15 2.81
C LEU A 49 6.65 6.59 2.57
N ASP A 50 5.84 7.15 3.44
CA ASP A 50 5.33 8.51 3.27
C ASP A 50 6.34 9.51 3.82
N PRO A 51 7.01 10.26 2.94
CA PRO A 51 8.03 11.19 3.38
C PRO A 51 7.47 12.38 4.16
N ARG A 52 6.17 12.55 4.14
CA ARG A 52 5.54 13.62 4.88
C ARG A 52 5.25 13.23 6.32
N GLY A 53 5.40 11.93 6.65
CA GLY A 53 5.03 11.43 7.95
C GLY A 53 6.22 11.27 8.88
N ARG A 54 5.93 11.12 10.16
CA ARG A 54 6.97 10.98 11.16
C ARG A 54 7.67 9.63 11.13
N LYS A 55 7.00 8.64 10.59
CA LYS A 55 7.55 7.29 10.56
C LYS A 55 8.31 6.98 9.28
N PHE A 56 8.55 8.00 8.49
CA PHE A 56 9.29 7.82 7.25
C PHE A 56 10.70 7.35 7.58
N THR A 57 11.11 6.27 6.94
CA THR A 57 12.46 5.77 7.10
C THR A 57 13.19 6.03 5.81
N ALA A 58 14.27 6.76 5.91
CA ALA A 58 15.07 7.08 4.73
C ALA A 58 16.00 5.93 4.42
N GLU A 59 15.50 4.73 4.38
CA GLU A 59 16.32 3.59 4.03
C GLU A 59 16.55 3.59 2.53
N PRO A 60 17.66 3.10 2.08
CA PRO A 60 17.94 3.08 0.65
C PRO A 60 17.10 2.03 -0.04
N VAL A 61 15.81 2.29 -0.10
CA VAL A 61 14.91 1.40 -0.76
C VAL A 61 14.76 1.90 -2.19
N ASP A 62 14.85 0.96 -3.10
CA ASP A 62 14.70 1.22 -4.49
C ASP A 62 13.33 1.81 -4.77
N LEU A 63 13.27 2.85 -5.55
CA LEU A 63 12.03 3.54 -5.89
C LEU A 63 11.06 2.58 -6.58
N ALA A 64 11.57 1.70 -7.41
CA ALA A 64 10.72 0.74 -8.11
C ALA A 64 10.06 -0.21 -7.13
N SER A 65 10.77 -0.62 -6.09
CA SER A 65 10.20 -1.49 -5.06
C SER A 65 9.15 -0.77 -4.25
N MET A 66 9.38 0.50 -3.95
CA MET A 66 8.40 1.30 -3.22
C MET A 66 7.12 1.43 -4.02
N ARG A 67 7.25 1.73 -5.31
CA ARG A 67 6.09 1.86 -6.18
C ARG A 67 5.35 0.54 -6.30
N ALA A 68 6.08 -0.55 -6.42
CA ALA A 68 5.47 -1.86 -6.55
C ALA A 68 4.66 -2.21 -5.30
N PHE A 69 5.18 -1.88 -4.13
CA PHE A 69 4.46 -2.15 -2.91
C PHE A 69 3.20 -1.30 -2.80
N ILE A 70 3.32 0.01 -3.11
CA ILE A 70 2.18 0.91 -3.04
C ILE A 70 1.10 0.47 -4.03
N GLU A 71 1.51 0.05 -5.21
CA GLU A 71 0.58 -0.42 -6.21
C GLU A 71 -0.10 -1.70 -5.76
N GLU A 72 0.63 -2.58 -5.13
CA GLU A 72 0.04 -3.82 -4.62
C GLU A 72 -0.98 -3.52 -3.52
N CYS A 73 -0.67 -2.62 -2.60
CA CYS A 73 -1.61 -2.21 -1.56
C CYS A 73 -2.89 -1.68 -2.18
N SER A 74 -2.76 -0.81 -3.17
CA SER A 74 -3.91 -0.21 -3.82
C SER A 74 -4.76 -1.26 -4.50
N ARG A 75 -4.14 -2.14 -5.27
CA ARG A 75 -4.86 -3.16 -6.01
C ARG A 75 -5.57 -4.12 -5.06
N LYS A 76 -4.87 -4.55 -4.01
CA LYS A 76 -5.46 -5.48 -3.06
C LYS A 76 -6.58 -4.84 -2.26
N ALA A 77 -6.42 -3.58 -1.89
CA ALA A 77 -7.48 -2.87 -1.16
C ALA A 77 -8.73 -2.74 -2.03
N LEU A 78 -8.54 -2.48 -3.32
CA LEU A 78 -9.67 -2.39 -4.22
C LEU A 78 -10.36 -3.75 -4.35
N ASP A 79 -9.58 -4.81 -4.52
CA ASP A 79 -10.14 -6.14 -4.64
C ASP A 79 -10.93 -6.53 -3.41
N VAL A 80 -10.39 -6.26 -2.24
CA VAL A 80 -11.09 -6.56 -0.99
C VAL A 80 -12.39 -5.76 -0.90
N SER A 81 -12.36 -4.49 -1.30
CA SER A 81 -13.55 -3.65 -1.28
C SER A 81 -14.64 -4.19 -2.18
N LEU A 82 -14.25 -4.70 -3.34
CA LEU A 82 -15.23 -5.17 -4.30
C LEU A 82 -15.75 -6.57 -3.99
N GLN A 83 -14.91 -7.41 -3.43
CA GLN A 83 -15.28 -8.81 -3.23
C GLN A 83 -15.86 -9.13 -1.86
N SER A 84 -15.55 -8.33 -0.86
CA SER A 84 -16.05 -8.60 0.48
C SER A 84 -17.44 -8.05 0.66
N LYS A 85 -18.33 -8.85 1.19
CA LYS A 85 -19.73 -8.45 1.30
C LYS A 85 -20.13 -7.94 2.67
N ASN A 86 -19.38 -8.30 3.69
CA ASN A 86 -19.77 -7.96 5.05
C ASN A 86 -18.79 -7.01 5.72
N LEU A 87 -18.44 -5.95 5.02
CA LEU A 87 -17.53 -4.96 5.55
C LEU A 87 -18.28 -3.98 6.43
N SER A 88 -17.71 -3.66 7.59
CA SER A 88 -18.28 -2.62 8.42
C SER A 88 -17.97 -1.27 7.79
N ASN A 89 -18.65 -0.22 8.23
CA ASN A 89 -18.37 1.11 7.72
C ASN A 89 -16.94 1.54 8.04
N LEU A 90 -16.45 1.14 9.20
CA LEU A 90 -15.08 1.45 9.57
C LEU A 90 -14.09 0.78 8.61
N GLN A 91 -14.33 -0.48 8.30
CA GLN A 91 -13.46 -1.22 7.39
C GLN A 91 -13.50 -0.62 5.99
N ARG A 92 -14.68 -0.25 5.52
CA ARG A 92 -14.79 0.40 4.21
C ARG A 92 -14.05 1.72 4.19
N GLY A 93 -14.17 2.48 5.27
CA GLY A 93 -13.47 3.75 5.38
C GLY A 93 -11.97 3.57 5.35
N ARG A 94 -11.46 2.56 6.03
CA ARG A 94 -10.03 2.31 6.05
C ARG A 94 -9.51 1.83 4.70
N LEU A 95 -10.29 1.02 4.01
CA LEU A 95 -9.89 0.60 2.67
C LEU A 95 -9.83 1.80 1.73
N LEU A 96 -10.80 2.70 1.85
CA LEU A 96 -10.79 3.90 1.05
C LEU A 96 -9.59 4.79 1.38
N ASP A 97 -9.27 4.91 2.67
CA ASP A 97 -8.10 5.67 3.08
C ASP A 97 -6.84 5.11 2.44
N ILE A 98 -6.69 3.80 2.43
CA ILE A 98 -5.54 3.17 1.83
C ILE A 98 -5.47 3.49 0.33
N LEU A 99 -6.61 3.41 -0.35
CA LEU A 99 -6.65 3.71 -1.77
C LEU A 99 -6.24 5.15 -2.07
N LEU A 100 -6.77 6.08 -1.30
CA LEU A 100 -6.44 7.49 -1.49
C LEU A 100 -4.99 7.77 -1.13
N TRP A 101 -4.53 7.23 -0.03
CA TRP A 101 -3.16 7.42 0.43
C TRP A 101 -2.17 6.84 -0.57
N ALA A 102 -2.44 5.62 -1.03
CA ALA A 102 -1.57 4.98 -2.01
C ALA A 102 -1.51 5.80 -3.29
N GLY A 103 -2.65 6.35 -3.70
CA GLY A 103 -2.68 7.21 -4.88
C GLY A 103 -1.84 8.46 -4.70
N GLU A 104 -1.93 9.09 -3.54
CA GLU A 104 -1.12 10.27 -3.25
C GLU A 104 0.36 9.94 -3.26
N LEU A 105 0.74 8.84 -2.62
CA LEU A 105 2.14 8.46 -2.58
C LEU A 105 2.65 8.08 -3.96
N PHE A 106 1.82 7.45 -4.74
CA PHE A 106 2.22 7.07 -6.09
C PHE A 106 2.53 8.32 -6.91
N LEU A 107 1.73 9.35 -6.78
CA LEU A 107 1.98 10.60 -7.47
C LEU A 107 3.24 11.27 -6.94
N LEU A 108 3.41 11.27 -5.63
CA LEU A 108 4.56 11.88 -5.01
C LEU A 108 5.85 11.20 -5.46
N LEU A 109 5.83 9.88 -5.54
CA LEU A 109 7.02 9.14 -5.92
C LEU A 109 7.24 9.06 -7.42
N ARG A 110 6.40 9.70 -8.20
CA ARG A 110 6.59 9.72 -9.64
C ARG A 110 7.61 10.76 -10.07
N ILE A 111 7.97 11.66 -9.18
CA ILE A 111 8.92 12.70 -9.54
C ILE A 111 10.31 12.09 -9.64
N PRO A 112 10.84 11.92 -10.84
CA PRO A 112 12.12 11.21 -10.98
C PRO A 112 13.26 12.13 -10.67
N ARG A 113 14.35 11.57 -10.32
CA ARG A 113 15.58 12.28 -10.12
C ARG A 113 15.57 13.31 -9.01
N LEU A 114 14.44 13.61 -8.45
CA LEU A 114 14.40 14.54 -7.37
C LEU A 114 14.22 13.78 -6.08
N THR A 115 15.04 14.05 -5.12
CA THR A 115 14.78 13.54 -3.80
C THR A 115 13.65 14.40 -3.29
N LEU A 116 13.05 13.99 -2.22
CA LEU A 116 11.98 14.78 -1.68
C LEU A 116 12.45 16.14 -1.23
N ALA A 117 13.65 16.21 -0.70
CA ALA A 117 14.19 17.49 -0.31
C ALA A 117 14.36 18.39 -1.53
N GLN A 118 14.82 17.84 -2.62
CA GLN A 118 14.97 18.60 -3.84
C GLN A 118 13.63 19.03 -4.38
N SER A 119 12.65 18.18 -4.28
CA SER A 119 11.34 18.50 -4.72
C SER A 119 10.76 19.67 -3.95
N ILE A 120 10.94 19.69 -2.65
CA ILE A 120 10.46 20.78 -1.82
C ILE A 120 11.19 22.05 -2.15
N ALA A 121 12.49 21.96 -2.30
CA ALA A 121 13.28 23.13 -2.64
C ALA A 121 12.86 23.67 -4.00
N SER A 122 12.61 22.81 -4.94
CA SER A 122 12.19 23.24 -6.26
C SER A 122 10.84 23.94 -6.19
N SER A 123 9.99 23.52 -5.32
CA SER A 123 8.71 24.16 -5.18
C SER A 123 8.86 25.57 -4.69
N GLU A 124 9.88 25.80 -3.94
CA GLU A 124 10.10 27.12 -3.44
C GLU A 124 10.61 28.03 -4.48
N ASP A 125 11.61 27.66 -5.20
CA ASP A 125 12.11 28.53 -6.15
C ASP A 125 11.71 28.25 -7.41
N HIS A 126 11.00 27.72 -7.72
CA HIS A 126 10.75 27.17 -8.44
C HIS A 126 10.26 26.99 -9.36
N PHE A 127 9.43 27.15 -9.35
CA PHE A 127 8.93 26.98 -10.49
C PHE A 127 9.85 27.38 -11.54
N ALA A 128 10.74 28.20 -11.37
CA ALA A 128 11.73 28.57 -12.34
C ALA A 128 12.62 27.42 -12.64
N ALA A 129 13.12 26.82 -11.61
CA ALA A 129 14.01 25.73 -11.79
C ALA A 129 13.30 24.56 -12.43
N ARG A 130 12.03 24.40 -12.16
CA ARG A 130 11.37 23.36 -12.67
C ARG A 130 11.16 23.52 -14.04
N ALA A 131 10.87 24.61 -14.46
CA ALA A 131 10.63 24.85 -15.82
C ALA A 131 11.80 24.42 -16.63
N ALA A 132 12.95 24.46 -16.08
CA ALA A 132 14.14 24.08 -16.78
C ALA A 132 14.35 22.59 -16.80
N SER A 133 13.70 21.89 -16.01
CA SER A 133 13.92 20.47 -16.02
C SER A 133 12.91 19.74 -16.87
#